data_d10f7018e790c4abee875cfabfb728fc
#
_entry.id   d10f7018e790c4abee875cfabfb728fc
#
_cell.length_a   1.000
_cell.length_b   1.000
_cell.length_c   1.000
_cell.angle_alpha   90.00
_cell.angle_beta   90.00
_cell.angle_gamma   90.00
#
_symmetry.space_group_name_H-M   'P 1'
#
loop_
_entity.id
_entity.type
_entity.pdbx_description
1 polymer ?
#
loop_
_entity_poly.entity_id
_entity_poly.type
_entity_poly.pdbx_seq_one_letter_code
_entity_poly.pdbx_strand_id
1 'polypeptide(L)'
;MDVRIPPHNLDAEKAVLGALLTNGSNMGAVVDTVTSILKSEDFYRDAHRIIYDAILEIVHANKTADFITVGEELDRRKRLDAVGGLAYITSLANESVSYNVEEHAKIISEKAQLRRLIDAGNKIVGMTYAGEDEPTAILNKAEQMVLDVSGQTQSESSFAAIGEVVLSNLDKLNALQQHDGAITGVPTGFKDVDHIFNGLQKSDLILVAARPAMGKTAFTLNIAQNVTMLYDKTVAFFSLEMGKEQLVGRILSSVAGVSSEKLRRANMDPADWEKVIAAADRMSKSKLFIDDTPGLTVQDMRSKLRRLKVEHGLDLVIVDYIQLMQGRNAGKGSENRQQEVSEISRNLKLIAREFNVPVIALSQLSRSVESRPDKRPVLSDLRESGSLEQDADIVIFLYRDKYYDENSEKGDNAEVLIGKHRNGSIGTVELQFVGELTQFRDVEFRDLGPEQ
;
A
#
# COMPACT_ATOMS: atom_id res chain seq x y z
N MET A 1 20.84 -5.58 -40.58
CA MET A 1 20.21 -5.23 -39.29
C MET A 1 19.47 -3.93 -39.53
N ASP A 2 18.14 -3.93 -39.45
CA ASP A 2 17.38 -2.69 -39.51
C ASP A 2 17.77 -1.80 -38.32
N VAL A 3 18.32 -0.62 -38.63
CA VAL A 3 18.62 0.39 -37.61
C VAL A 3 17.29 0.93 -37.13
N ARG A 4 16.80 0.43 -36.02
CA ARG A 4 15.57 0.89 -35.40
C ARG A 4 15.84 2.23 -34.73
N ILE A 5 15.23 3.29 -35.24
CA ILE A 5 15.31 4.64 -34.65
C ILE A 5 14.42 4.66 -33.37
N PRO A 6 14.96 5.11 -32.24
CA PRO A 6 14.15 5.21 -31.00
C PRO A 6 12.95 6.16 -31.19
N PRO A 7 11.82 5.90 -30.52
CA PRO A 7 10.63 6.74 -30.59
C PRO A 7 10.91 8.20 -30.21
N HIS A 8 10.56 9.16 -31.05
CA HIS A 8 10.73 10.60 -30.82
C HIS A 8 9.72 11.42 -31.64
N ASN A 9 9.58 12.70 -31.28
CA ASN A 9 8.84 13.70 -32.06
C ASN A 9 9.55 15.04 -31.93
N LEU A 10 10.40 15.36 -32.95
CA LEU A 10 11.20 16.57 -32.92
C LEU A 10 10.35 17.83 -33.06
N ASP A 11 9.21 17.77 -33.73
CA ASP A 11 8.34 18.93 -33.90
C ASP A 11 7.65 19.31 -32.61
N ALA A 12 7.23 18.30 -31.80
CA ALA A 12 6.73 18.54 -30.44
C ALA A 12 7.82 19.14 -29.54
N GLU A 13 9.06 18.63 -29.61
CA GLU A 13 10.18 19.17 -28.85
C GLU A 13 10.48 20.64 -29.20
N LYS A 14 10.52 20.98 -30.49
CA LYS A 14 10.69 22.37 -30.93
C LYS A 14 9.54 23.27 -30.47
N ALA A 15 8.29 22.78 -30.54
CA ALA A 15 7.11 23.53 -30.14
C ALA A 15 7.14 23.87 -28.65
N VAL A 16 7.53 22.89 -27.77
CA VAL A 16 7.66 23.13 -26.34
C VAL A 16 8.77 24.12 -26.02
N LEU A 17 9.97 23.94 -26.60
CA LEU A 17 11.10 24.84 -26.40
C LEU A 17 10.81 26.26 -26.90
N GLY A 18 10.20 26.36 -28.06
CA GLY A 18 9.80 27.66 -28.63
C GLY A 18 8.77 28.37 -27.79
N ALA A 19 7.79 27.66 -27.21
CA ALA A 19 6.83 28.23 -26.27
C ALA A 19 7.49 28.74 -24.98
N LEU A 20 8.48 28.01 -24.47
CA LEU A 20 9.25 28.43 -23.30
C LEU A 20 10.13 29.67 -23.58
N LEU A 21 10.54 29.93 -24.84
CA LEU A 21 11.37 31.07 -25.24
C LEU A 21 10.54 32.31 -25.58
N THR A 22 9.23 32.21 -25.79
CA THR A 22 8.38 33.30 -26.34
C THR A 22 7.31 33.81 -25.37
N ASN A 23 6.98 33.10 -24.32
CA ASN A 23 5.84 33.44 -23.41
C ASN A 23 6.15 34.46 -22.30
N GLY A 24 7.01 35.43 -22.49
CA GLY A 24 7.45 36.52 -21.62
C GLY A 24 6.67 36.76 -20.31
N SER A 25 5.47 37.32 -20.38
CA SER A 25 4.64 37.65 -19.18
C SER A 25 3.90 36.44 -18.58
N ASN A 26 3.72 35.34 -19.34
CA ASN A 26 3.02 34.12 -18.89
C ASN A 26 3.98 32.93 -18.67
N MET A 27 5.27 33.22 -18.65
CA MET A 27 6.33 32.21 -18.62
C MET A 27 6.24 31.29 -17.41
N GLY A 28 5.90 31.80 -16.22
CA GLY A 28 5.78 31.00 -15.01
C GLY A 28 4.76 29.86 -15.16
N ALA A 29 3.57 30.16 -15.64
CA ALA A 29 2.53 29.15 -15.83
C ALA A 29 2.88 28.10 -16.90
N VAL A 30 3.56 28.52 -17.97
CA VAL A 30 4.02 27.60 -19.04
C VAL A 30 5.15 26.71 -18.52
N VAL A 31 6.11 27.27 -17.79
CA VAL A 31 7.20 26.50 -17.18
C VAL A 31 6.65 25.51 -16.17
N ASP A 32 5.73 25.91 -15.28
CA ASP A 32 5.11 25.03 -14.29
C ASP A 32 4.37 23.87 -14.97
N THR A 33 3.61 24.16 -16.04
CA THR A 33 2.92 23.13 -16.83
C THR A 33 3.91 22.15 -17.46
N VAL A 34 4.96 22.65 -18.10
CA VAL A 34 5.93 21.79 -18.80
C VAL A 34 6.77 20.98 -17.81
N THR A 35 7.23 21.58 -16.71
CA THR A 35 8.05 20.89 -15.69
C THR A 35 7.26 19.85 -14.89
N SER A 36 5.94 19.99 -14.79
CA SER A 36 5.08 18.96 -14.21
C SER A 36 4.97 17.69 -15.09
N ILE A 37 5.30 17.79 -16.40
CA ILE A 37 5.14 16.69 -17.35
C ILE A 37 6.51 16.16 -17.85
N LEU A 38 7.49 17.05 -18.03
CA LEU A 38 8.77 16.74 -18.69
C LEU A 38 9.97 16.99 -17.80
N LYS A 39 10.92 16.06 -17.87
CA LYS A 39 12.30 16.23 -17.39
C LYS A 39 13.23 16.44 -18.59
N SER A 40 14.43 16.99 -18.37
CA SER A 40 15.44 17.19 -19.43
C SER A 40 15.74 15.91 -20.22
N GLU A 41 15.81 14.78 -19.51
CA GLU A 41 16.07 13.45 -20.09
C GLU A 41 14.96 12.96 -21.04
N ASP A 42 13.78 13.58 -21.02
CA ASP A 42 12.66 13.21 -21.89
C ASP A 42 12.81 13.72 -23.32
N PHE A 43 13.68 14.69 -23.54
CA PHE A 43 13.98 15.14 -24.89
C PHE A 43 14.89 14.12 -25.62
N TYR A 44 14.61 13.86 -26.85
CA TYR A 44 15.39 12.92 -27.68
C TYR A 44 16.72 13.54 -28.14
N ARG A 45 16.66 14.81 -28.60
CA ARG A 45 17.82 15.51 -29.10
C ARG A 45 18.64 16.15 -28.02
N ASP A 46 19.93 15.84 -27.92
CA ASP A 46 20.81 16.39 -26.87
C ASP A 46 20.86 17.94 -26.90
N ALA A 47 20.80 18.56 -28.06
CA ALA A 47 20.69 20.02 -28.15
C ALA A 47 19.44 20.55 -27.45
N HIS A 48 18.31 19.87 -27.55
CA HIS A 48 17.06 20.25 -26.86
C HIS A 48 17.14 20.09 -25.37
N ARG A 49 17.81 19.03 -24.88
CA ARG A 49 18.09 18.84 -23.43
C ARG A 49 18.89 19.99 -22.86
N ILE A 50 19.99 20.36 -23.56
CA ILE A 50 20.88 21.44 -23.14
C ILE A 50 20.15 22.78 -23.12
N ILE A 51 19.31 23.08 -24.12
CA ILE A 51 18.50 24.30 -24.15
C ILE A 51 17.48 24.29 -23.02
N TYR A 52 16.77 23.18 -22.79
CA TYR A 52 15.80 23.06 -21.72
C TYR A 52 16.41 23.28 -20.34
N ASP A 53 17.56 22.66 -20.06
CA ASP A 53 18.32 22.87 -18.82
C ASP A 53 18.70 24.34 -18.61
N ALA A 54 19.17 25.02 -19.66
CA ALA A 54 19.51 26.42 -19.58
C ALA A 54 18.29 27.32 -19.28
N ILE A 55 17.13 27.01 -19.89
CA ILE A 55 15.86 27.67 -19.60
C ILE A 55 15.48 27.52 -18.14
N LEU A 56 15.50 26.30 -17.61
CA LEU A 56 15.13 26.00 -16.24
C LEU A 56 16.03 26.74 -15.23
N GLU A 57 17.32 26.78 -15.46
CA GLU A 57 18.24 27.49 -14.55
C GLU A 57 18.02 29.01 -14.56
N ILE A 58 17.75 29.62 -15.71
CA ILE A 58 17.42 31.04 -15.81
C ILE A 58 16.14 31.34 -15.03
N VAL A 59 15.12 30.49 -15.17
CA VAL A 59 13.85 30.64 -14.43
C VAL A 59 14.04 30.42 -12.93
N HIS A 60 14.80 29.41 -12.51
CA HIS A 60 15.13 29.20 -11.10
C HIS A 60 15.90 30.37 -10.47
N ALA A 61 16.66 31.11 -11.29
CA ALA A 61 17.31 32.36 -10.87
C ALA A 61 16.35 33.57 -10.87
N ASN A 62 15.03 33.37 -11.02
CA ASN A 62 13.99 34.40 -11.12
C ASN A 62 14.25 35.41 -12.26
N LYS A 63 14.82 34.93 -13.38
CA LYS A 63 15.04 35.74 -14.59
C LYS A 63 14.12 35.25 -15.70
N THR A 64 13.82 36.13 -16.66
CA THR A 64 13.05 35.77 -17.85
C THR A 64 13.97 35.05 -18.84
N ALA A 65 13.57 33.85 -19.29
CA ALA A 65 14.27 33.15 -20.34
C ALA A 65 13.68 33.55 -21.68
N ASP A 66 14.50 34.10 -22.54
CA ASP A 66 14.25 34.38 -23.95
C ASP A 66 15.44 33.89 -24.78
N PHE A 67 15.34 33.98 -26.10
CA PHE A 67 16.40 33.49 -26.97
C PHE A 67 17.75 34.21 -26.80
N ILE A 68 17.76 35.47 -26.25
CA ILE A 68 18.98 36.22 -25.97
C ILE A 68 19.59 35.72 -24.64
N THR A 69 18.82 35.71 -23.60
CA THR A 69 19.31 35.32 -22.27
C THR A 69 19.75 33.85 -22.21
N VAL A 70 19.03 32.95 -22.92
CA VAL A 70 19.41 31.53 -23.07
C VAL A 70 20.69 31.41 -23.95
N GLY A 71 20.81 32.21 -25.02
CA GLY A 71 22.01 32.24 -25.84
C GLY A 71 23.25 32.68 -25.05
N GLU A 72 23.16 33.77 -24.27
CA GLU A 72 24.25 34.22 -23.37
C GLU A 72 24.64 33.20 -22.31
N GLU A 73 23.64 32.56 -21.68
CA GLU A 73 23.90 31.53 -20.69
C GLU A 73 24.62 30.31 -21.29
N LEU A 74 24.20 29.86 -22.48
CA LEU A 74 24.85 28.77 -23.20
C LEU A 74 26.26 29.14 -23.71
N ASP A 75 26.50 30.39 -24.10
CA ASP A 75 27.83 30.86 -24.47
C ASP A 75 28.75 30.89 -23.24
N ARG A 76 28.28 31.40 -22.10
CA ARG A 76 29.00 31.39 -20.82
C ARG A 76 29.44 29.98 -20.43
N ARG A 77 28.62 28.95 -20.73
CA ARG A 77 28.91 27.52 -20.49
C ARG A 77 29.73 26.86 -21.59
N LYS A 78 30.07 27.58 -22.64
CA LYS A 78 30.73 27.03 -23.84
C LYS A 78 29.96 25.89 -24.50
N ARG A 79 28.61 25.98 -24.47
CA ARG A 79 27.70 24.99 -25.04
C ARG A 79 26.89 25.52 -26.24
N LEU A 80 27.03 26.80 -26.58
CA LEU A 80 26.25 27.45 -27.67
C LEU A 80 26.44 26.76 -29.01
N ASP A 81 27.67 26.39 -29.37
CA ASP A 81 27.95 25.68 -30.63
C ASP A 81 27.35 24.27 -30.66
N ALA A 82 27.31 23.59 -29.50
CA ALA A 82 26.76 22.22 -29.41
C ALA A 82 25.24 22.18 -29.66
N VAL A 83 24.53 23.30 -29.47
CA VAL A 83 23.09 23.38 -29.73
C VAL A 83 22.76 23.93 -31.11
N GLY A 84 23.74 24.29 -31.92
CA GLY A 84 23.55 24.86 -33.27
C GLY A 84 23.58 26.39 -33.33
N GLY A 85 24.15 27.03 -32.30
CA GLY A 85 24.35 28.48 -32.21
C GLY A 85 23.08 29.27 -31.97
N LEU A 86 23.23 30.59 -31.87
CA LEU A 86 22.10 31.50 -31.60
C LEU A 86 21.04 31.45 -32.71
N ALA A 87 21.43 31.15 -33.94
CA ALA A 87 20.50 31.02 -35.07
C ALA A 87 19.48 29.88 -34.86
N TYR A 88 19.91 28.77 -34.27
CA TYR A 88 19.01 27.68 -33.98
C TYR A 88 18.02 28.02 -32.85
N ILE A 89 18.50 28.65 -31.77
CA ILE A 89 17.65 29.10 -30.66
C ILE A 89 16.60 30.10 -31.15
N THR A 90 17.02 31.04 -32.02
CA THR A 90 16.12 32.01 -32.65
C THR A 90 15.08 31.34 -33.56
N SER A 91 15.45 30.29 -34.30
CA SER A 91 14.50 29.53 -35.09
C SER A 91 13.43 28.83 -34.26
N LEU A 92 13.80 28.26 -33.10
CA LEU A 92 12.85 27.67 -32.16
C LEU A 92 11.83 28.68 -31.67
N ALA A 93 12.27 29.90 -31.30
CA ALA A 93 11.37 30.97 -30.90
C ALA A 93 10.41 31.43 -31.98
N ASN A 94 10.84 31.43 -33.25
CA ASN A 94 10.03 31.87 -34.40
C ASN A 94 9.05 30.80 -34.91
N GLU A 95 9.38 29.51 -34.76
CA GLU A 95 8.51 28.41 -35.17
C GLU A 95 7.36 28.15 -34.20
N SER A 96 7.38 28.74 -33.00
CA SER A 96 6.39 28.47 -31.94
C SER A 96 5.10 29.27 -32.17
N VAL A 97 4.14 28.70 -32.87
CA VAL A 97 2.71 29.05 -32.82
C VAL A 97 1.99 27.93 -32.06
N SER A 98 2.39 27.68 -30.82
CA SER A 98 1.78 26.58 -30.06
C SER A 98 0.81 27.10 -29.04
N TYR A 99 -0.48 27.00 -29.35
CA TYR A 99 -1.58 27.22 -28.41
C TYR A 99 -1.77 26.03 -27.42
N ASN A 100 -1.01 24.92 -27.56
CA ASN A 100 -1.28 23.66 -26.86
C ASN A 100 0.00 23.01 -26.32
N VAL A 101 0.77 23.75 -25.52
CA VAL A 101 2.08 23.31 -24.99
C VAL A 101 1.95 22.04 -24.15
N GLU A 102 0.87 21.91 -23.39
CA GLU A 102 0.59 20.74 -22.55
C GLU A 102 0.48 19.46 -23.39
N GLU A 103 -0.26 19.48 -24.50
CA GLU A 103 -0.40 18.30 -25.38
C GLU A 103 0.93 17.93 -26.05
N HIS A 104 1.72 18.92 -26.46
CA HIS A 104 3.05 18.65 -27.00
C HIS A 104 3.99 18.05 -25.95
N ALA A 105 3.92 18.53 -24.69
CA ALA A 105 4.67 17.96 -23.59
C ALA A 105 4.25 16.49 -23.30
N LYS A 106 2.96 16.17 -23.35
CA LYS A 106 2.47 14.79 -23.23
C LYS A 106 3.01 13.89 -24.34
N ILE A 107 3.02 14.35 -25.60
CA ILE A 107 3.60 13.59 -26.73
C ILE A 107 5.07 13.27 -26.47
N ILE A 108 5.86 14.23 -25.99
CA ILE A 108 7.29 14.01 -25.68
C ILE A 108 7.43 12.97 -24.56
N SER A 109 6.63 13.11 -23.49
CA SER A 109 6.63 12.19 -22.34
C SER A 109 6.30 10.76 -22.77
N GLU A 110 5.28 10.56 -23.63
CA GLU A 110 4.94 9.24 -24.16
C GLU A 110 6.10 8.62 -24.96
N LYS A 111 6.76 9.41 -25.82
CA LYS A 111 7.92 8.92 -26.58
C LYS A 111 9.11 8.61 -25.69
N ALA A 112 9.34 9.42 -24.64
CA ALA A 112 10.37 9.16 -23.64
C ALA A 112 10.10 7.88 -22.85
N GLN A 113 8.83 7.62 -22.48
CA GLN A 113 8.44 6.39 -21.81
C GLN A 113 8.74 5.15 -22.67
N LEU A 114 8.44 5.21 -23.96
CA LEU A 114 8.78 4.12 -24.89
C LEU A 114 10.29 3.91 -25.00
N ARG A 115 11.11 4.97 -24.99
CA ARG A 115 12.58 4.86 -24.96
C ARG A 115 13.07 4.20 -23.68
N ARG A 116 12.54 4.63 -22.51
CA ARG A 116 12.86 4.00 -21.22
C ARG A 116 12.52 2.52 -21.20
N LEU A 117 11.39 2.13 -21.81
CA LEU A 117 11.01 0.72 -21.93
C LEU A 117 11.99 -0.07 -22.84
N ILE A 118 12.44 0.52 -23.94
CA ILE A 118 13.46 -0.08 -24.82
C ILE A 118 14.78 -0.25 -24.05
N ASP A 119 15.21 0.76 -23.29
CA ASP A 119 16.44 0.70 -22.50
C ASP A 119 16.37 -0.35 -21.40
N ALA A 120 15.22 -0.45 -20.73
CA ALA A 120 14.96 -1.51 -19.73
C ALA A 120 15.03 -2.91 -20.40
N GLY A 121 14.39 -3.07 -21.56
CA GLY A 121 14.45 -4.31 -22.32
C GLY A 121 15.88 -4.69 -22.72
N ASN A 122 16.66 -3.75 -23.22
CA ASN A 122 18.06 -3.97 -23.56
C ASN A 122 18.92 -4.36 -22.36
N LYS A 123 18.70 -3.73 -21.20
CA LYS A 123 19.38 -4.10 -19.94
C LYS A 123 19.01 -5.50 -19.49
N ILE A 124 17.71 -5.87 -19.57
CA ILE A 124 17.24 -7.23 -19.25
C ILE A 124 17.91 -8.27 -20.16
N VAL A 125 17.95 -8.03 -21.47
CA VAL A 125 18.65 -8.89 -22.42
C VAL A 125 20.14 -9.01 -22.08
N GLY A 126 20.80 -7.89 -21.77
CA GLY A 126 22.21 -7.88 -21.38
C GLY A 126 22.50 -8.70 -20.14
N MET A 127 21.71 -8.54 -19.06
CA MET A 127 21.84 -9.32 -17.82
C MET A 127 21.60 -10.81 -18.05
N THR A 128 20.63 -11.16 -18.90
CA THR A 128 20.33 -12.56 -19.21
C THR A 128 21.47 -13.24 -19.96
N TYR A 129 22.13 -12.53 -20.89
CA TYR A 129 23.29 -13.07 -21.58
C TYR A 129 24.56 -13.12 -20.72
N ALA A 130 24.72 -12.20 -19.76
CA ALA A 130 25.85 -12.22 -18.83
C ALA A 130 25.85 -13.45 -17.92
N GLY A 131 24.66 -13.90 -17.47
CA GLY A 131 24.48 -15.12 -16.68
C GLY A 131 25.20 -15.11 -15.31
N GLU A 132 25.48 -13.91 -14.76
CA GLU A 132 26.23 -13.75 -13.51
C GLU A 132 25.37 -14.01 -12.25
N ASP A 133 24.07 -13.84 -12.35
CA ASP A 133 23.12 -14.01 -11.25
C ASP A 133 22.26 -15.27 -11.45
N GLU A 134 21.70 -15.79 -10.36
CA GLU A 134 20.70 -16.85 -10.39
C GLU A 134 19.45 -16.44 -11.20
N PRO A 135 18.81 -17.37 -11.95
CA PRO A 135 17.67 -17.04 -12.83
C PRO A 135 16.53 -16.31 -12.12
N THR A 136 16.22 -16.66 -10.86
CA THR A 136 15.21 -16.00 -10.04
C THR A 136 15.58 -14.56 -9.70
N ALA A 137 16.86 -14.28 -9.45
CA ALA A 137 17.33 -12.93 -9.20
C ALA A 137 17.26 -12.05 -10.46
N ILE A 138 17.56 -12.61 -11.64
CA ILE A 138 17.42 -11.91 -12.94
C ILE A 138 15.95 -11.58 -13.21
N LEU A 139 15.03 -12.52 -12.97
CA LEU A 139 13.59 -12.29 -13.13
C LEU A 139 13.08 -11.16 -12.22
N ASN A 140 13.46 -11.17 -10.94
CA ASN A 140 13.07 -10.12 -9.99
C ASN A 140 13.62 -8.74 -10.40
N LYS A 141 14.88 -8.68 -10.88
CA LYS A 141 15.47 -7.43 -11.40
C LYS A 141 14.75 -6.94 -12.65
N ALA A 142 14.40 -7.86 -13.57
CA ALA A 142 13.67 -7.53 -14.79
C ALA A 142 12.27 -6.97 -14.49
N GLU A 143 11.53 -7.61 -13.58
CA GLU A 143 10.25 -7.12 -13.11
C GLU A 143 10.36 -5.72 -12.53
N GLN A 144 11.35 -5.48 -11.66
CA GLN A 144 11.58 -4.17 -11.06
C GLN A 144 11.87 -3.10 -12.12
N MET A 145 12.71 -3.39 -13.13
CA MET A 145 13.03 -2.44 -14.20
C MET A 145 11.80 -2.05 -15.03
N VAL A 146 10.92 -3.02 -15.33
CA VAL A 146 9.68 -2.73 -16.05
C VAL A 146 8.73 -1.90 -15.19
N LEU A 147 8.62 -2.22 -13.90
CA LEU A 147 7.81 -1.47 -12.95
C LEU A 147 8.31 -0.03 -12.75
N ASP A 148 9.62 0.18 -12.70
CA ASP A 148 10.21 1.52 -12.58
C ASP A 148 9.85 2.41 -13.78
N VAL A 149 9.77 1.84 -14.99
CA VAL A 149 9.30 2.57 -16.19
C VAL A 149 7.83 2.97 -16.07
N SER A 150 6.97 2.10 -15.53
CA SER A 150 5.54 2.41 -15.32
C SER A 150 5.29 3.32 -14.11
N GLY A 151 6.12 3.23 -13.06
CA GLY A 151 6.00 4.03 -11.84
C GLY A 151 6.41 5.50 -12.02
N GLN A 152 7.29 5.81 -12.95
CA GLN A 152 7.69 7.20 -13.26
C GLN A 152 6.57 8.03 -13.94
N THR A 153 5.50 7.40 -14.37
CA THR A 153 4.31 8.08 -14.93
C THR A 153 3.34 8.56 -13.84
N GLN A 154 3.46 8.07 -12.59
CA GLN A 154 2.74 8.61 -11.44
C GLN A 154 3.68 9.59 -10.73
N SER A 155 3.48 10.87 -11.01
CA SER A 155 4.19 12.01 -10.46
C SER A 155 4.63 11.81 -9.02
N GLU A 156 5.91 12.07 -8.76
CA GLU A 156 6.37 12.47 -7.43
C GLU A 156 5.35 13.47 -6.87
N SER A 157 4.84 13.20 -5.68
CA SER A 157 3.85 14.03 -5.01
C SER A 157 4.35 15.48 -4.95
N SER A 158 3.92 16.30 -5.91
CA SER A 158 4.05 17.74 -5.80
C SER A 158 3.29 18.21 -4.56
N PHE A 159 3.75 19.28 -3.92
CA PHE A 159 2.98 19.92 -2.85
C PHE A 159 1.57 20.21 -3.37
N ALA A 160 0.56 19.64 -2.72
CA ALA A 160 -0.82 19.95 -3.04
C ALA A 160 -1.20 21.29 -2.39
N ALA A 161 -1.77 22.20 -3.17
CA ALA A 161 -2.29 23.44 -2.61
C ALA A 161 -3.42 23.13 -1.60
N ILE A 162 -3.38 23.73 -0.40
CA ILE A 162 -4.36 23.44 0.65
C ILE A 162 -5.81 23.65 0.18
N GLY A 163 -6.04 24.60 -0.73
CA GLY A 163 -7.37 24.84 -1.31
C GLY A 163 -7.96 23.65 -2.04
N GLU A 164 -7.16 22.94 -2.84
CA GLU A 164 -7.59 21.72 -3.56
C GLU A 164 -7.91 20.58 -2.58
N VAL A 165 -7.07 20.42 -1.54
CA VAL A 165 -7.28 19.41 -0.50
C VAL A 165 -8.54 19.70 0.30
N VAL A 166 -8.82 20.97 0.62
CA VAL A 166 -10.05 21.40 1.32
C VAL A 166 -11.28 21.08 0.48
N LEU A 167 -11.30 21.43 -0.80
CA LEU A 167 -12.42 21.13 -1.69
C LEU A 167 -12.69 19.62 -1.77
N SER A 168 -11.67 18.81 -2.00
CA SER A 168 -11.78 17.35 -2.01
C SER A 168 -12.30 16.77 -0.68
N ASN A 169 -11.92 17.36 0.47
CA ASN A 169 -12.45 16.94 1.76
C ASN A 169 -13.91 17.35 1.98
N LEU A 170 -14.31 18.55 1.52
CA LEU A 170 -15.71 18.99 1.59
C LEU A 170 -16.63 18.08 0.76
N ASP A 171 -16.20 17.67 -0.44
CA ASP A 171 -16.94 16.73 -1.27
C ASP A 171 -17.11 15.37 -0.57
N LYS A 172 -16.08 14.87 0.10
CA LYS A 172 -16.17 13.65 0.90
C LYS A 172 -17.14 13.79 2.07
N LEU A 173 -17.09 14.92 2.79
CA LEU A 173 -18.00 15.19 3.90
C LEU A 173 -19.45 15.28 3.44
N ASN A 174 -19.72 15.93 2.31
CA ASN A 174 -21.05 15.99 1.72
C ASN A 174 -21.57 14.61 1.33
N ALA A 175 -20.73 13.76 0.73
CA ALA A 175 -21.09 12.39 0.37
C ALA A 175 -21.42 11.55 1.62
N LEU A 176 -20.66 11.72 2.71
CA LEU A 176 -20.91 11.04 3.98
C LEU A 176 -22.22 11.50 4.65
N GLN A 177 -22.54 12.79 4.58
CA GLN A 177 -23.76 13.33 5.15
C GLN A 177 -25.03 12.81 4.44
N GLN A 178 -24.93 12.49 3.14
CA GLN A 178 -26.02 11.92 2.37
C GLN A 178 -26.30 10.44 2.69
N HIS A 179 -25.34 9.74 3.31
CA HIS A 179 -25.44 8.34 3.73
C HIS A 179 -25.31 8.25 5.25
N ASP A 180 -26.40 8.57 5.96
CA ASP A 180 -26.47 8.56 7.42
C ASP A 180 -25.98 7.20 7.99
N GLY A 181 -24.88 7.21 8.78
CA GLY A 181 -24.28 6.00 9.36
C GLY A 181 -23.38 5.18 8.44
N ALA A 182 -22.98 5.66 7.26
CA ALA A 182 -22.07 4.92 6.37
C ALA A 182 -20.65 4.85 6.96
N ILE A 183 -20.15 3.63 7.11
CA ILE A 183 -18.77 3.36 7.51
C ILE A 183 -17.84 3.82 6.39
N THR A 184 -16.86 4.70 6.71
CA THR A 184 -15.94 5.29 5.72
C THR A 184 -14.83 4.35 5.29
N GLY A 185 -14.39 3.48 6.21
CA GLY A 185 -13.34 2.50 5.98
C GLY A 185 -13.86 1.15 5.50
N VAL A 186 -13.01 0.12 5.59
CA VAL A 186 -13.38 -1.28 5.37
C VAL A 186 -14.02 -1.80 6.65
N PRO A 187 -15.32 -2.19 6.64
CA PRO A 187 -15.99 -2.70 7.83
C PRO A 187 -15.35 -4.01 8.32
N THR A 188 -15.17 -4.15 9.63
CA THR A 188 -14.68 -5.40 10.24
C THR A 188 -15.77 -6.45 10.39
N GLY A 189 -17.03 -6.00 10.40
CA GLY A 189 -18.19 -6.81 10.69
C GLY A 189 -18.46 -7.04 12.17
N PHE A 190 -17.70 -6.36 13.06
CA PHE A 190 -17.98 -6.24 14.49
C PHE A 190 -18.49 -4.83 14.77
N LYS A 191 -19.76 -4.72 15.19
CA LYS A 191 -20.47 -3.43 15.27
C LYS A 191 -19.77 -2.40 16.16
N ASP A 192 -19.36 -2.80 17.35
CA ASP A 192 -18.76 -1.88 18.32
C ASP A 192 -17.31 -1.52 17.90
N VAL A 193 -16.59 -2.43 17.26
CA VAL A 193 -15.27 -2.15 16.67
C VAL A 193 -15.42 -1.16 15.52
N ASP A 194 -16.38 -1.39 14.63
CA ASP A 194 -16.66 -0.51 13.49
C ASP A 194 -17.16 0.86 13.94
N HIS A 195 -17.91 0.94 15.05
CA HIS A 195 -18.34 2.22 15.62
C HIS A 195 -17.14 3.07 16.09
N ILE A 196 -16.13 2.46 16.72
CA ILE A 196 -14.94 3.19 17.20
C ILE A 196 -14.02 3.59 16.04
N PHE A 197 -13.85 2.71 15.06
CA PHE A 197 -12.90 2.95 13.94
C PHE A 197 -13.53 3.63 12.74
N ASN A 198 -14.86 3.66 12.66
CA ASN A 198 -15.60 3.98 11.44
C ASN A 198 -15.13 3.13 10.24
N GLY A 199 -14.85 1.83 10.53
CA GLY A 199 -14.16 0.89 9.65
C GLY A 199 -12.65 1.11 9.59
N LEU A 200 -11.92 0.16 9.00
CA LEU A 200 -10.48 0.22 8.83
C LEU A 200 -10.14 1.23 7.74
N GLN A 201 -9.44 2.31 8.10
CA GLN A 201 -9.18 3.41 7.19
C GLN A 201 -8.06 3.07 6.20
N LYS A 202 -8.18 3.60 4.97
CA LYS A 202 -7.14 3.43 3.94
C LYS A 202 -5.80 4.01 4.42
N SER A 203 -4.73 3.35 4.02
CA SER A 203 -3.34 3.71 4.37
C SER A 203 -2.98 3.56 5.84
N ASP A 204 -3.87 3.02 6.69
CA ASP A 204 -3.56 2.74 8.09
C ASP A 204 -2.86 1.40 8.27
N LEU A 205 -1.89 1.39 9.19
CA LEU A 205 -1.27 0.19 9.74
C LEU A 205 -1.91 -0.11 11.09
N ILE A 206 -2.62 -1.23 11.18
CA ILE A 206 -3.31 -1.72 12.37
C ILE A 206 -2.51 -2.88 12.95
N LEU A 207 -2.03 -2.73 14.17
CA LEU A 207 -1.33 -3.80 14.88
C LEU A 207 -2.32 -4.55 15.76
N VAL A 208 -2.44 -5.87 15.58
CA VAL A 208 -3.21 -6.75 16.48
C VAL A 208 -2.22 -7.60 17.27
N ALA A 209 -2.10 -7.35 18.58
CA ALA A 209 -1.14 -8.01 19.42
C ALA A 209 -1.80 -8.82 20.55
N ALA A 210 -1.28 -10.01 20.81
CA ALA A 210 -1.79 -10.87 21.87
C ALA A 210 -0.73 -11.89 22.33
N ARG A 211 -0.96 -12.46 23.51
CA ARG A 211 -0.25 -13.70 23.92
C ARG A 211 -0.76 -14.89 23.10
N PRO A 212 0.03 -15.98 22.97
CA PRO A 212 -0.44 -17.21 22.34
C PRO A 212 -1.76 -17.68 22.91
N ALA A 213 -2.58 -18.33 22.09
CA ALA A 213 -3.90 -18.88 22.42
C ALA A 213 -5.01 -17.87 22.81
N MET A 214 -4.75 -16.56 22.76
CA MET A 214 -5.80 -15.53 22.95
C MET A 214 -6.77 -15.40 21.76
N GLY A 215 -6.46 -16.03 20.62
CA GLY A 215 -7.33 -16.03 19.45
C GLY A 215 -6.97 -14.97 18.38
N LYS A 216 -5.72 -14.47 18.37
CA LYS A 216 -5.25 -13.45 17.43
C LYS A 216 -5.56 -13.79 15.96
N THR A 217 -5.12 -14.96 15.48
CA THR A 217 -5.42 -15.46 14.15
C THR A 217 -6.92 -15.64 13.90
N ALA A 218 -7.67 -16.14 14.90
CA ALA A 218 -9.11 -16.32 14.79
C ALA A 218 -9.85 -14.99 14.58
N PHE A 219 -9.48 -13.96 15.36
CA PHE A 219 -10.06 -12.62 15.23
C PHE A 219 -9.85 -12.02 13.84
N THR A 220 -8.62 -12.08 13.34
CA THR A 220 -8.33 -11.52 11.99
C THR A 220 -8.88 -12.37 10.86
N LEU A 221 -9.00 -13.70 11.04
CA LEU A 221 -9.73 -14.55 10.08
C LEU A 221 -11.22 -14.22 10.04
N ASN A 222 -11.84 -13.93 11.20
CA ASN A 222 -13.24 -13.53 11.20
C ASN A 222 -13.43 -12.16 10.54
N ILE A 223 -12.50 -11.20 10.73
CA ILE A 223 -12.50 -9.96 9.96
C ILE A 223 -12.40 -10.25 8.46
N ALA A 224 -11.42 -11.08 8.03
CA ALA A 224 -11.26 -11.44 6.63
C ALA A 224 -12.53 -12.10 6.04
N GLN A 225 -13.14 -13.01 6.78
CA GLN A 225 -14.41 -13.67 6.45
C GLN A 225 -15.54 -12.64 6.28
N ASN A 226 -15.72 -11.76 7.25
CA ASN A 226 -16.77 -10.74 7.23
C ASN A 226 -16.57 -9.78 6.04
N VAL A 227 -15.35 -9.27 5.87
CA VAL A 227 -14.99 -8.33 4.79
C VAL A 227 -15.29 -8.91 3.40
N THR A 228 -14.98 -10.19 3.20
CA THR A 228 -15.17 -10.83 1.90
C THR A 228 -16.60 -11.33 1.66
N MET A 229 -17.26 -11.85 2.71
CA MET A 229 -18.57 -12.50 2.54
C MET A 229 -19.75 -11.56 2.76
N LEU A 230 -19.62 -10.54 3.62
CA LEU A 230 -20.70 -9.60 3.92
C LEU A 230 -20.60 -8.33 3.06
N TYR A 231 -19.37 -7.91 2.71
CA TYR A 231 -19.14 -6.64 2.03
C TYR A 231 -18.53 -6.79 0.63
N ASP A 232 -18.38 -8.02 0.12
CA ASP A 232 -17.84 -8.34 -1.22
C ASP A 232 -16.50 -7.65 -1.56
N LYS A 233 -15.65 -7.45 -0.55
CA LYS A 233 -14.34 -6.81 -0.69
C LYS A 233 -13.22 -7.82 -0.84
N THR A 234 -12.11 -7.40 -1.47
CA THR A 234 -10.94 -8.26 -1.73
C THR A 234 -9.95 -8.21 -0.58
N VAL A 235 -9.62 -9.35 -0.01
CA VAL A 235 -8.66 -9.50 1.11
C VAL A 235 -7.48 -10.37 0.70
N ALA A 236 -6.26 -9.87 0.94
CA ALA A 236 -5.02 -10.65 0.89
C ALA A 236 -4.61 -11.07 2.30
N PHE A 237 -4.51 -12.36 2.57
CA PHE A 237 -4.10 -12.92 3.86
C PHE A 237 -2.78 -13.67 3.73
N PHE A 238 -1.71 -13.12 4.31
CA PHE A 238 -0.41 -13.78 4.39
C PHE A 238 -0.29 -14.53 5.71
N SER A 239 -0.21 -15.86 5.63
CA SER A 239 -0.08 -16.74 6.78
C SER A 239 1.31 -17.33 6.85
N LEU A 240 2.12 -16.87 7.78
CA LEU A 240 3.50 -17.33 7.95
C LEU A 240 3.64 -18.41 9.04
N GLU A 241 2.58 -18.60 9.86
CA GLU A 241 2.55 -19.59 10.94
C GLU A 241 1.77 -20.85 10.56
N MET A 242 0.66 -20.68 9.85
CA MET A 242 -0.29 -21.77 9.56
C MET A 242 -0.42 -22.00 8.07
N GLY A 243 -0.51 -23.25 7.64
CA GLY A 243 -0.83 -23.61 6.26
C GLY A 243 -2.26 -23.22 5.86
N LYS A 244 -2.45 -22.93 4.59
CA LYS A 244 -3.74 -22.49 4.02
C LYS A 244 -4.89 -23.48 4.27
N GLU A 245 -4.62 -24.78 4.26
CA GLU A 245 -5.64 -25.80 4.53
C GLU A 245 -6.18 -25.69 5.98
N GLN A 246 -5.32 -25.37 6.94
CA GLN A 246 -5.72 -25.19 8.33
C GLN A 246 -6.57 -23.93 8.51
N LEU A 247 -6.21 -22.83 7.81
CA LEU A 247 -6.99 -21.59 7.83
C LEU A 247 -8.36 -21.80 7.20
N VAL A 248 -8.42 -22.45 6.03
CA VAL A 248 -9.67 -22.76 5.34
C VAL A 248 -10.55 -23.64 6.23
N GLY A 249 -9.98 -24.64 6.92
CA GLY A 249 -10.71 -25.48 7.87
C GLY A 249 -11.34 -24.67 9.03
N ARG A 250 -10.62 -23.66 9.55
CA ARG A 250 -11.16 -22.76 10.62
C ARG A 250 -12.29 -21.88 10.08
N ILE A 251 -12.11 -21.28 8.91
CA ILE A 251 -13.16 -20.48 8.27
C ILE A 251 -14.39 -21.34 8.01
N LEU A 252 -14.19 -22.55 7.47
CA LEU A 252 -15.28 -23.48 7.19
C LEU A 252 -16.07 -23.85 8.45
N SER A 253 -15.38 -24.13 9.57
CA SER A 253 -15.99 -24.37 10.87
C SER A 253 -16.83 -23.17 11.33
N SER A 254 -16.28 -21.97 11.22
CA SER A 254 -16.95 -20.73 11.61
C SER A 254 -18.19 -20.46 10.75
N VAL A 255 -18.09 -20.60 9.42
CA VAL A 255 -19.17 -20.31 8.47
C VAL A 255 -20.27 -21.35 8.51
N ALA A 256 -19.92 -22.63 8.64
CA ALA A 256 -20.87 -23.73 8.73
C ALA A 256 -21.54 -23.85 10.10
N GLY A 257 -20.93 -23.26 11.15
CA GLY A 257 -21.36 -23.48 12.54
C GLY A 257 -21.17 -24.94 13.00
N VAL A 258 -20.19 -25.64 12.45
CA VAL A 258 -19.82 -27.01 12.79
C VAL A 258 -18.49 -27.01 13.53
N SER A 259 -18.42 -27.71 14.66
CA SER A 259 -17.22 -27.75 15.50
C SER A 259 -15.98 -28.15 14.70
N SER A 260 -14.87 -27.41 14.91
CA SER A 260 -13.57 -27.67 14.29
C SER A 260 -13.08 -29.11 14.56
N GLU A 261 -13.44 -29.69 15.71
CA GLU A 261 -13.11 -31.08 16.06
C GLU A 261 -13.86 -32.07 15.20
N LYS A 262 -15.19 -31.85 14.99
CA LYS A 262 -16.00 -32.69 14.09
C LYS A 262 -15.46 -32.69 12.67
N LEU A 263 -15.12 -31.51 12.15
CA LEU A 263 -14.52 -31.36 10.81
C LEU A 263 -13.19 -32.11 10.71
N ARG A 264 -12.30 -31.92 11.69
CA ARG A 264 -10.96 -32.56 11.71
C ARG A 264 -11.03 -34.07 11.81
N ARG A 265 -12.00 -34.61 12.56
CA ARG A 265 -12.20 -36.08 12.71
C ARG A 265 -13.09 -36.68 11.63
N ALA A 266 -13.63 -35.86 10.73
CA ALA A 266 -14.65 -36.27 9.75
C ALA A 266 -15.86 -36.96 10.41
N ASN A 267 -16.18 -36.64 11.66
CA ASN A 267 -17.30 -37.21 12.41
C ASN A 267 -18.49 -36.25 12.35
N MET A 268 -19.11 -36.18 11.18
CA MET A 268 -20.22 -35.30 10.86
C MET A 268 -21.47 -36.11 10.52
N ASP A 269 -22.60 -35.66 11.05
CA ASP A 269 -23.89 -36.21 10.61
C ASP A 269 -24.33 -35.61 9.27
N PRO A 270 -25.40 -36.13 8.62
CA PRO A 270 -25.89 -35.61 7.35
C PRO A 270 -26.24 -34.11 7.39
N ALA A 271 -26.79 -33.62 8.50
CA ALA A 271 -27.15 -32.22 8.64
C ALA A 271 -25.88 -31.31 8.77
N ASP A 272 -24.84 -31.80 9.44
CA ASP A 272 -23.55 -31.11 9.46
C ASP A 272 -22.93 -31.02 8.05
N TRP A 273 -23.03 -32.10 7.26
CA TRP A 273 -22.56 -32.13 5.88
C TRP A 273 -23.29 -31.11 5.00
N GLU A 274 -24.61 -31.00 5.10
CA GLU A 274 -25.38 -29.98 4.35
C GLU A 274 -24.89 -28.55 4.68
N LYS A 275 -24.66 -28.25 5.96
CA LYS A 275 -24.12 -26.94 6.39
C LYS A 275 -22.73 -26.68 5.83
N VAL A 276 -21.86 -27.69 5.85
CA VAL A 276 -20.48 -27.59 5.34
C VAL A 276 -20.48 -27.36 3.83
N ILE A 277 -21.32 -28.07 3.06
CA ILE A 277 -21.43 -27.86 1.61
C ILE A 277 -21.95 -26.45 1.29
N ALA A 278 -22.99 -26.00 2.00
CA ALA A 278 -23.51 -24.64 1.84
C ALA A 278 -22.48 -23.56 2.21
N ALA A 279 -21.67 -23.81 3.24
CA ALA A 279 -20.57 -22.93 3.61
C ALA A 279 -19.47 -22.91 2.53
N ALA A 280 -19.10 -24.07 2.01
CA ALA A 280 -18.09 -24.19 0.95
C ALA A 280 -18.53 -23.45 -0.34
N ASP A 281 -19.80 -23.53 -0.74
CA ASP A 281 -20.32 -22.77 -1.88
C ASP A 281 -20.20 -21.26 -1.67
N ARG A 282 -20.53 -20.76 -0.48
CA ARG A 282 -20.36 -19.32 -0.15
C ARG A 282 -18.89 -18.91 -0.14
N MET A 283 -18.01 -19.75 0.45
CA MET A 283 -16.57 -19.47 0.50
C MET A 283 -15.94 -19.44 -0.89
N SER A 284 -16.36 -20.32 -1.79
CA SER A 284 -15.81 -20.41 -3.16
C SER A 284 -16.04 -19.12 -3.99
N LYS A 285 -17.05 -18.33 -3.62
CA LYS A 285 -17.40 -17.06 -4.26
C LYS A 285 -16.73 -15.85 -3.60
N SER A 286 -16.09 -16.05 -2.43
CA SER A 286 -15.46 -14.98 -1.70
C SER A 286 -14.13 -14.56 -2.33
N LYS A 287 -13.78 -13.27 -2.20
CA LYS A 287 -12.54 -12.67 -2.69
C LYS A 287 -11.43 -12.71 -1.63
N LEU A 288 -11.28 -13.85 -0.93
CA LEU A 288 -10.23 -14.09 0.05
C LEU A 288 -9.07 -14.86 -0.60
N PHE A 289 -7.92 -14.21 -0.68
CA PHE A 289 -6.69 -14.78 -1.23
C PHE A 289 -5.70 -15.07 -0.12
N ILE A 290 -5.29 -16.32 0.04
CA ILE A 290 -4.40 -16.79 1.11
C ILE A 290 -3.05 -17.18 0.52
N ASP A 291 -1.99 -16.65 1.10
CA ASP A 291 -0.61 -16.99 0.79
C ASP A 291 0.09 -17.53 2.05
N ASP A 292 0.55 -18.78 1.98
CA ASP A 292 1.28 -19.46 3.07
C ASP A 292 2.75 -19.74 2.72
N THR A 293 3.33 -18.92 1.84
CA THR A 293 4.74 -19.06 1.43
C THR A 293 5.66 -18.79 2.62
N PRO A 294 6.50 -19.77 3.03
CA PRO A 294 7.43 -19.58 4.14
C PRO A 294 8.57 -18.63 3.75
N GLY A 295 9.07 -17.87 4.73
CA GLY A 295 10.21 -16.97 4.52
C GLY A 295 9.93 -15.77 3.62
N LEU A 296 8.68 -15.34 3.53
CA LEU A 296 8.23 -14.22 2.72
C LEU A 296 8.96 -12.92 3.11
N THR A 297 9.55 -12.26 2.13
CA THR A 297 10.11 -10.91 2.29
C THR A 297 9.05 -9.84 2.01
N VAL A 298 9.30 -8.61 2.48
CA VAL A 298 8.41 -7.47 2.18
C VAL A 298 8.34 -7.19 0.67
N GLN A 299 9.42 -7.44 -0.08
CA GLN A 299 9.45 -7.25 -1.53
C GLN A 299 8.58 -8.27 -2.27
N ASP A 300 8.68 -9.55 -1.88
CA ASP A 300 7.83 -10.60 -2.44
C ASP A 300 6.35 -10.30 -2.19
N MET A 301 6.01 -9.87 -0.94
CA MET A 301 4.67 -9.45 -0.59
C MET A 301 4.20 -8.30 -1.50
N ARG A 302 5.03 -7.28 -1.70
CA ARG A 302 4.70 -6.13 -2.56
C ARG A 302 4.41 -6.55 -4.00
N SER A 303 5.23 -7.43 -4.58
CA SER A 303 5.03 -7.96 -5.94
C SER A 303 3.72 -8.74 -6.05
N LYS A 304 3.44 -9.64 -5.09
CA LYS A 304 2.19 -10.40 -5.04
C LYS A 304 0.96 -9.50 -4.89
N LEU A 305 1.03 -8.48 -4.02
CA LEU A 305 -0.06 -7.51 -3.82
C LEU A 305 -0.33 -6.66 -5.07
N ARG A 306 0.70 -6.25 -5.81
CA ARG A 306 0.53 -5.53 -7.09
C ARG A 306 -0.24 -6.36 -8.10
N ARG A 307 0.17 -7.61 -8.27
CA ARG A 307 -0.50 -8.54 -9.17
C ARG A 307 -1.96 -8.74 -8.77
N LEU A 308 -2.22 -9.03 -7.49
CA LEU A 308 -3.57 -9.23 -6.97
C LEU A 308 -4.44 -7.99 -7.19
N LYS A 309 -3.90 -6.79 -6.92
CA LYS A 309 -4.63 -5.52 -7.10
C LYS A 309 -5.04 -5.28 -8.55
N VAL A 310 -4.21 -5.67 -9.52
CA VAL A 310 -4.51 -5.54 -10.96
C VAL A 310 -5.55 -6.57 -11.41
N GLU A 311 -5.46 -7.81 -10.93
CA GLU A 311 -6.32 -8.92 -11.37
C GLU A 311 -7.71 -8.91 -10.69
N HIS A 312 -7.77 -8.58 -9.40
CA HIS A 312 -8.97 -8.76 -8.57
C HIS A 312 -9.35 -7.55 -7.72
N GLY A 313 -8.52 -6.49 -7.72
CA GLY A 313 -8.64 -5.41 -6.75
C GLY A 313 -7.98 -5.78 -5.41
N LEU A 314 -7.95 -4.82 -4.47
CA LEU A 314 -7.41 -5.02 -3.13
C LEU A 314 -8.02 -4.01 -2.17
N ASP A 315 -8.64 -4.48 -1.09
CA ASP A 315 -9.29 -3.64 -0.07
C ASP A 315 -8.66 -3.77 1.31
N LEU A 316 -8.08 -4.94 1.65
CA LEU A 316 -7.48 -5.20 2.95
C LEU A 316 -6.31 -6.18 2.82
N VAL A 317 -5.23 -5.93 3.57
CA VAL A 317 -4.10 -6.87 3.71
C VAL A 317 -3.98 -7.31 5.16
N ILE A 318 -3.79 -8.61 5.39
CA ILE A 318 -3.57 -9.21 6.73
C ILE A 318 -2.26 -10.00 6.70
N VAL A 319 -1.43 -9.85 7.75
CA VAL A 319 -0.14 -10.55 7.89
C VAL A 319 -0.08 -11.25 9.24
N ASP A 320 -0.07 -12.58 9.24
CA ASP A 320 -0.01 -13.41 10.45
C ASP A 320 1.28 -14.26 10.48
N TYR A 321 2.29 -13.92 11.24
CA TYR A 321 2.59 -12.75 12.04
C TYR A 321 3.97 -12.18 11.66
N ILE A 322 4.18 -10.89 11.89
CA ILE A 322 5.34 -10.14 11.37
C ILE A 322 6.70 -10.67 11.83
N GLN A 323 6.78 -11.29 13.00
CA GLN A 323 8.03 -11.85 13.50
C GLN A 323 8.50 -13.10 12.74
N LEU A 324 7.73 -13.66 11.81
CA LEU A 324 8.16 -14.74 10.91
C LEU A 324 8.61 -14.24 9.55
N MET A 325 8.43 -12.96 9.24
CA MET A 325 8.96 -12.37 8.01
C MET A 325 10.48 -12.33 8.03
N GLN A 326 11.09 -12.47 6.86
CA GLN A 326 12.54 -12.35 6.68
C GLN A 326 12.93 -10.92 6.33
N GLY A 327 13.92 -10.38 7.06
CA GLY A 327 14.59 -9.14 6.71
C GLY A 327 15.65 -9.36 5.63
N ARG A 328 16.12 -8.29 4.99
CA ARG A 328 17.17 -8.31 3.94
C ARG A 328 18.50 -8.92 4.38
N ASN A 329 18.78 -8.98 5.69
CA ASN A 329 20.05 -9.39 6.27
C ASN A 329 19.91 -10.63 7.18
N ALA A 330 19.16 -11.64 6.76
CA ALA A 330 19.02 -12.89 7.52
C ALA A 330 20.40 -13.55 7.76
N GLY A 331 20.97 -13.40 8.97
CA GLY A 331 22.22 -14.11 9.30
C GLY A 331 23.07 -13.60 10.45
N LYS A 332 22.74 -12.54 11.19
CA LYS A 332 23.60 -12.05 12.30
C LYS A 332 22.80 -11.67 13.55
N GLY A 333 22.87 -12.53 14.60
CA GLY A 333 22.68 -12.21 16.03
C GLY A 333 21.32 -11.62 16.48
N SER A 334 20.99 -11.78 17.77
CA SER A 334 19.70 -11.33 18.36
C SER A 334 19.48 -9.80 18.39
N GLU A 335 20.54 -8.98 18.42
CA GLU A 335 20.43 -7.51 18.32
C GLU A 335 19.89 -7.07 16.94
N ASN A 336 20.07 -7.90 15.92
CA ASN A 336 19.60 -7.66 14.57
C ASN A 336 18.07 -7.86 14.44
N ARG A 337 17.46 -8.67 15.33
CA ARG A 337 16.03 -9.02 15.22
C ARG A 337 15.10 -7.84 15.50
N GLN A 338 15.43 -7.00 16.49
CA GLN A 338 14.64 -5.78 16.75
C GLN A 338 14.72 -4.79 15.58
N GLN A 339 15.89 -4.66 14.97
CA GLN A 339 16.08 -3.81 13.79
C GLN A 339 15.31 -4.35 12.58
N GLU A 340 15.31 -5.67 12.36
CA GLU A 340 14.56 -6.33 11.30
C GLU A 340 13.05 -6.09 11.45
N VAL A 341 12.49 -6.30 12.65
CA VAL A 341 11.08 -6.07 12.92
C VAL A 341 10.71 -4.59 12.72
N SER A 342 11.63 -3.68 13.08
CA SER A 342 11.47 -2.25 12.86
C SER A 342 11.44 -1.89 11.37
N GLU A 343 12.33 -2.50 10.58
CA GLU A 343 12.36 -2.33 9.13
C GLU A 343 11.07 -2.88 8.48
N ILE A 344 10.64 -4.07 8.90
CA ILE A 344 9.40 -4.69 8.42
C ILE A 344 8.20 -3.79 8.71
N SER A 345 8.09 -3.26 9.95
CA SER A 345 7.01 -2.37 10.35
C SER A 345 6.88 -1.14 9.45
N ARG A 346 8.00 -0.43 9.25
CA ARG A 346 8.05 0.74 8.35
C ARG A 346 7.64 0.38 6.93
N ASN A 347 8.13 -0.76 6.43
CA ASN A 347 7.79 -1.22 5.10
C ASN A 347 6.31 -1.61 4.97
N LEU A 348 5.68 -2.20 6.00
CA LEU A 348 4.24 -2.47 6.01
C LEU A 348 3.43 -1.17 5.99
N LYS A 349 3.87 -0.13 6.71
CA LYS A 349 3.24 1.20 6.62
C LYS A 349 3.38 1.82 5.22
N LEU A 350 4.54 1.62 4.57
CA LEU A 350 4.73 2.05 3.18
C LEU A 350 3.81 1.28 2.23
N ILE A 351 3.63 -0.03 2.41
CA ILE A 351 2.68 -0.85 1.65
C ILE A 351 1.25 -0.32 1.82
N ALA A 352 0.81 -0.04 3.04
CA ALA A 352 -0.52 0.51 3.30
C ALA A 352 -0.75 1.81 2.50
N ARG A 353 0.24 2.69 2.45
CA ARG A 353 0.21 3.95 1.69
C ARG A 353 0.26 3.72 0.18
N GLU A 354 1.20 2.89 -0.31
CA GLU A 354 1.40 2.61 -1.75
C GLU A 354 0.14 2.02 -2.38
N PHE A 355 -0.47 1.05 -1.69
CA PHE A 355 -1.69 0.41 -2.18
C PHE A 355 -2.97 1.15 -1.80
N ASN A 356 -2.89 2.16 -0.91
CA ASN A 356 -4.03 2.91 -0.37
C ASN A 356 -5.11 1.98 0.23
N VAL A 357 -4.66 1.03 1.06
CA VAL A 357 -5.50 0.05 1.76
C VAL A 357 -5.08 -0.09 3.22
N PRO A 358 -5.98 -0.46 4.15
CA PRO A 358 -5.58 -0.85 5.50
C PRO A 358 -4.72 -2.12 5.49
N VAL A 359 -3.74 -2.16 6.38
CA VAL A 359 -2.90 -3.34 6.63
C VAL A 359 -3.03 -3.74 8.08
N ILE A 360 -3.53 -4.95 8.35
CA ILE A 360 -3.53 -5.56 9.69
C ILE A 360 -2.28 -6.42 9.82
N ALA A 361 -1.44 -6.10 10.79
CA ALA A 361 -0.23 -6.86 11.10
C ALA A 361 -0.37 -7.49 12.50
N LEU A 362 -0.18 -8.81 12.57
CA LEU A 362 -0.27 -9.52 13.83
C LEU A 362 1.10 -9.54 14.51
N SER A 363 1.10 -9.39 15.84
CA SER A 363 2.31 -9.43 16.66
C SER A 363 2.10 -10.27 17.89
N GLN A 364 3.14 -10.95 18.34
CA GLN A 364 3.14 -11.66 19.62
C GLN A 364 3.69 -10.76 20.72
N LEU A 365 3.02 -10.74 21.87
CA LEU A 365 3.44 -9.98 23.04
C LEU A 365 4.52 -10.70 23.84
N SER A 366 5.35 -9.92 24.54
CA SER A 366 6.36 -10.41 25.48
C SER A 366 5.71 -11.22 26.62
N ARG A 367 6.48 -12.16 27.20
CA ARG A 367 6.05 -12.93 28.36
C ARG A 367 5.90 -12.10 29.64
N SER A 368 6.46 -10.90 29.68
CA SER A 368 6.38 -9.98 30.82
C SER A 368 4.95 -9.62 31.23
N VAL A 369 3.98 -9.68 30.30
CA VAL A 369 2.55 -9.50 30.59
C VAL A 369 2.05 -10.47 31.68
N GLU A 370 2.49 -11.72 31.63
CA GLU A 370 2.02 -12.79 32.52
C GLU A 370 2.53 -12.65 33.97
N SER A 371 3.58 -11.86 34.19
CA SER A 371 4.17 -11.63 35.51
C SER A 371 3.43 -10.54 36.31
N ARG A 372 2.53 -9.78 35.69
CA ARG A 372 1.75 -8.75 36.34
C ARG A 372 0.49 -9.33 37.02
N PRO A 373 0.02 -8.72 38.12
CA PRO A 373 -1.28 -9.07 38.73
C PRO A 373 -2.43 -8.86 37.74
N ASP A 374 -2.49 -7.72 37.08
CA ASP A 374 -3.36 -7.47 35.93
C ASP A 374 -2.62 -7.86 34.62
N LYS A 375 -3.09 -8.95 34.02
CA LYS A 375 -2.51 -9.52 32.82
C LYS A 375 -3.05 -8.89 31.52
N ARG A 376 -3.81 -7.78 31.63
CA ARG A 376 -4.24 -7.02 30.44
C ARG A 376 -3.05 -6.38 29.77
N PRO A 377 -2.89 -6.58 28.45
CA PRO A 377 -1.79 -5.99 27.70
C PRO A 377 -1.84 -4.46 27.68
N VAL A 378 -0.66 -3.84 27.65
CA VAL A 378 -0.47 -2.40 27.50
C VAL A 378 0.61 -2.13 26.46
N LEU A 379 0.70 -0.89 25.94
CA LEU A 379 1.66 -0.53 24.87
C LEU A 379 3.10 -0.91 25.20
N SER A 380 3.52 -0.81 26.47
CA SER A 380 4.86 -1.20 26.89
C SER A 380 5.19 -2.70 26.71
N ASP A 381 4.20 -3.55 26.50
CA ASP A 381 4.39 -4.99 26.28
C ASP A 381 4.84 -5.33 24.84
N LEU A 382 4.81 -4.31 23.95
CA LEU A 382 5.40 -4.34 22.62
C LEU A 382 6.92 -4.06 22.65
N ARG A 383 7.57 -4.00 23.81
CA ARG A 383 8.95 -3.49 24.03
C ARG A 383 10.06 -4.16 23.23
N GLU A 384 9.90 -5.39 22.77
CA GLU A 384 10.86 -6.01 21.86
C GLU A 384 10.76 -5.42 20.44
N SER A 385 9.80 -4.52 20.21
CA SER A 385 9.47 -3.91 18.93
C SER A 385 8.95 -2.48 19.11
N GLY A 386 9.68 -1.63 19.84
CA GLY A 386 9.24 -0.24 20.13
C GLY A 386 8.92 0.60 18.89
N SER A 387 9.47 0.25 17.74
CA SER A 387 9.11 0.84 16.45
C SER A 387 7.70 0.46 15.97
N LEU A 388 7.20 -0.75 16.30
CA LEU A 388 5.84 -1.16 15.95
C LEU A 388 4.79 -0.23 16.54
N GLU A 389 4.99 0.18 17.80
CA GLU A 389 4.12 1.15 18.44
C GLU A 389 4.14 2.50 17.73
N GLN A 390 5.33 2.96 17.29
CA GLN A 390 5.47 4.27 16.64
C GLN A 390 4.87 4.29 15.24
N ASP A 391 5.11 3.24 14.47
CA ASP A 391 4.70 3.14 13.07
C ASP A 391 3.20 2.87 12.90
N ALA A 392 2.59 2.10 13.83
CA ALA A 392 1.18 1.77 13.79
C ALA A 392 0.29 3.00 14.05
N ASP A 393 -0.80 3.11 13.29
CA ASP A 393 -1.85 4.13 13.50
C ASP A 393 -2.84 3.67 14.58
N ILE A 394 -3.12 2.36 14.61
CA ILE A 394 -4.00 1.71 15.58
C ILE A 394 -3.26 0.52 16.19
N VAL A 395 -3.36 0.37 17.50
CA VAL A 395 -2.87 -0.81 18.24
C VAL A 395 -4.02 -1.43 19.00
N ILE A 396 -4.29 -2.69 18.71
CA ILE A 396 -5.33 -3.51 19.32
C ILE A 396 -4.67 -4.64 20.11
N PHE A 397 -5.11 -4.83 21.34
CA PHE A 397 -4.74 -6.00 22.14
C PHE A 397 -5.94 -6.91 22.32
N LEU A 398 -5.72 -8.22 22.25
CA LEU A 398 -6.73 -9.21 22.60
C LEU A 398 -6.41 -9.81 23.95
N TYR A 399 -7.42 -9.83 24.81
CA TYR A 399 -7.35 -10.42 26.13
C TYR A 399 -8.58 -11.29 26.42
N ARG A 400 -8.36 -12.43 27.06
CA ARG A 400 -9.41 -13.36 27.48
C ARG A 400 -9.11 -13.77 28.89
N ASP A 401 -9.99 -13.37 29.83
CA ASP A 401 -9.82 -13.63 31.26
C ASP A 401 -9.87 -15.12 31.56
N LYS A 402 -10.82 -15.84 30.96
CA LYS A 402 -10.98 -17.30 31.08
C LYS A 402 -9.72 -18.11 30.76
N TYR A 403 -8.81 -17.58 29.95
CA TYR A 403 -7.53 -18.24 29.66
C TYR A 403 -6.61 -18.31 30.86
N TYR A 404 -6.68 -17.33 31.75
CA TYR A 404 -5.88 -17.25 32.98
C TYR A 404 -6.62 -17.75 34.24
N ASP A 405 -7.95 -17.64 34.24
CA ASP A 405 -8.83 -18.08 35.31
C ASP A 405 -10.07 -18.77 34.71
N GLU A 406 -10.12 -20.11 34.83
CA GLU A 406 -11.24 -20.92 34.32
C GLU A 406 -12.58 -20.58 34.98
N ASN A 407 -12.56 -20.02 36.20
CA ASN A 407 -13.74 -19.62 36.95
C ASN A 407 -14.08 -18.14 36.80
N SER A 408 -13.50 -17.46 35.82
CA SER A 408 -13.76 -16.04 35.56
C SER A 408 -15.26 -15.77 35.37
N GLU A 409 -15.76 -14.74 36.04
CA GLU A 409 -17.14 -14.25 35.91
C GLU A 409 -17.43 -13.74 34.46
N LYS A 410 -16.38 -13.40 33.69
CA LYS A 410 -16.50 -12.95 32.29
C LYS A 410 -16.78 -14.09 31.32
N GLY A 411 -16.69 -15.35 31.75
CA GLY A 411 -16.98 -16.51 30.90
C GLY A 411 -16.15 -16.53 29.62
N ASP A 412 -16.80 -16.72 28.46
CA ASP A 412 -16.16 -16.79 27.16
C ASP A 412 -15.97 -15.41 26.49
N ASN A 413 -16.18 -14.31 27.21
CA ASN A 413 -15.96 -12.97 26.69
C ASN A 413 -14.47 -12.72 26.46
N ALA A 414 -14.20 -12.03 25.37
CA ALA A 414 -12.88 -11.53 24.98
C ALA A 414 -12.91 -10.01 24.93
N GLU A 415 -11.88 -9.39 25.44
CA GLU A 415 -11.72 -7.94 25.39
C GLU A 415 -10.82 -7.56 24.21
N VAL A 416 -11.31 -6.68 23.35
CA VAL A 416 -10.58 -6.00 22.29
C VAL A 416 -10.17 -4.63 22.85
N LEU A 417 -8.94 -4.53 23.33
CA LEU A 417 -8.41 -3.34 23.98
C LEU A 417 -7.73 -2.45 22.93
N ILE A 418 -8.26 -1.25 22.70
CA ILE A 418 -7.69 -0.28 21.77
C ILE A 418 -6.69 0.56 22.56
N GLY A 419 -5.40 0.19 22.48
CA GLY A 419 -4.32 0.85 23.22
C GLY A 419 -3.80 2.12 22.55
N LYS A 420 -3.96 2.24 21.24
CA LYS A 420 -3.57 3.43 20.46
C LYS A 420 -4.53 3.62 19.29
N HIS A 421 -4.94 4.87 19.07
CA HIS A 421 -5.68 5.28 17.89
C HIS A 421 -5.28 6.71 17.51
N ARG A 422 -4.61 6.92 16.36
CA ARG A 422 -4.11 8.26 15.97
C ARG A 422 -5.22 9.26 15.70
N ASN A 423 -6.32 8.78 15.12
CA ASN A 423 -7.40 9.64 14.61
C ASN A 423 -8.72 9.46 15.37
N GLY A 424 -8.73 8.74 16.49
CA GLY A 424 -9.94 8.43 17.24
C GLY A 424 -9.69 8.15 18.72
N SER A 425 -10.71 7.63 19.39
CA SER A 425 -10.68 7.30 20.81
C SER A 425 -10.03 5.93 21.07
N ILE A 426 -9.43 5.79 22.25
CA ILE A 426 -9.07 4.50 22.83
C ILE A 426 -10.24 3.96 23.64
N GLY A 427 -10.30 2.65 23.85
CA GLY A 427 -11.39 2.02 24.60
C GLY A 427 -11.28 0.51 24.62
N THR A 428 -12.32 -0.12 25.10
CA THR A 428 -12.45 -1.58 25.17
C THR A 428 -13.78 -2.00 24.56
N VAL A 429 -13.73 -2.98 23.67
CA VAL A 429 -14.90 -3.63 23.09
C VAL A 429 -14.94 -5.07 23.61
N GLU A 430 -16.10 -5.51 24.04
CA GLU A 430 -16.31 -6.91 24.45
C GLU A 430 -16.89 -7.70 23.28
N LEU A 431 -16.29 -8.86 23.00
CA LEU A 431 -16.77 -9.83 22.03
C LEU A 431 -16.93 -11.20 22.72
N GLN A 432 -17.84 -12.03 22.24
CA GLN A 432 -17.95 -13.42 22.69
C GLN A 432 -17.03 -14.30 21.83
N PHE A 433 -16.21 -15.14 22.45
CA PHE A 433 -15.38 -16.12 21.76
C PHE A 433 -15.98 -17.53 21.87
N VAL A 434 -16.40 -18.08 20.74
CA VAL A 434 -16.90 -19.44 20.63
C VAL A 434 -15.75 -20.37 20.23
N GLY A 435 -15.10 -20.98 21.22
CA GLY A 435 -13.87 -21.76 21.01
C GLY A 435 -14.03 -22.95 20.06
N GLU A 436 -15.15 -23.68 20.10
CA GLU A 436 -15.43 -24.81 19.23
C GLU A 436 -15.48 -24.44 17.75
N LEU A 437 -15.93 -23.22 17.46
CA LEU A 437 -16.05 -22.67 16.09
C LEU A 437 -14.86 -21.79 15.71
N THR A 438 -13.97 -21.51 16.66
CA THR A 438 -12.87 -20.53 16.49
C THR A 438 -13.40 -19.17 16.03
N GLN A 439 -14.53 -18.73 16.60
CA GLN A 439 -15.29 -17.56 16.14
C GLN A 439 -15.45 -16.53 17.22
N PHE A 440 -15.23 -15.25 16.86
CA PHE A 440 -15.66 -14.09 17.64
C PHE A 440 -17.03 -13.63 17.15
N ARG A 441 -17.88 -13.15 18.06
CA ARG A 441 -19.20 -12.60 17.78
C ARG A 441 -19.42 -11.34 18.62
N ASP A 442 -20.27 -10.44 18.14
CA ASP A 442 -20.77 -9.35 18.96
C ASP A 442 -21.52 -9.91 20.16
N VAL A 443 -21.37 -9.27 21.32
CA VAL A 443 -22.15 -9.61 22.51
C VAL A 443 -23.58 -9.11 22.29
N GLU A 444 -24.55 -10.02 22.20
CA GLU A 444 -25.96 -9.62 22.22
C GLU A 444 -26.31 -9.12 23.63
N PHE A 445 -26.38 -7.82 23.83
CA PHE A 445 -27.03 -7.28 25.02
C PHE A 445 -28.51 -7.66 24.93
N ARG A 446 -28.92 -8.66 25.71
CA ARG A 446 -30.35 -8.80 26.05
C ARG A 446 -30.72 -7.52 26.76
N ASP A 447 -31.56 -6.69 26.14
CA ASP A 447 -32.29 -5.66 26.87
C ASP A 447 -33.01 -6.34 28.04
N LEU A 448 -32.37 -6.35 29.20
CA LEU A 448 -33.06 -6.53 30.46
C LEU A 448 -33.91 -5.28 30.58
N GLY A 449 -35.17 -5.40 30.14
CA GLY A 449 -36.16 -4.34 30.28
C GLY A 449 -36.17 -3.83 31.75
N PRO A 450 -36.58 -2.57 31.98
CA PRO A 450 -36.46 -1.94 33.27
C PRO A 450 -37.14 -2.84 34.34
N GLU A 451 -36.34 -3.20 35.34
CA GLU A 451 -36.85 -3.85 36.54
C GLU A 451 -38.00 -3.01 37.11
N GLN A 452 -39.18 -3.63 37.18
CA GLN A 452 -40.39 -3.05 37.77
C GLN A 452 -40.26 -2.97 39.31
#